data_0d865bb4471baef3b35bc18dcdecd837
#
_entry.id   0d865bb4471baef3b35bc18dcdecd837
#
_cell.length_a   1.000
_cell.length_b   1.000
_cell.length_c   1.000
_cell.angle_alpha   90.00
_cell.angle_beta   90.00
_cell.angle_gamma   90.00
#
_symmetry.space_group_name_H-M   'P 1'
#
loop_
_entity.id
_entity.type
_entity.pdbx_description
1 polymer ?
#
loop_
_entity_poly.entity_id
_entity_poly.type
_entity_poly.pdbx_seq_one_letter_code
_entity_poly.pdbx_strand_id
1 'polypeptide(L)'
;MKNIPLQAASLVCGLACTTSIALAQAQAKKATKPAGVGKTLTLTKAALQDKIKGGWAGQTIGVTYGGPMEFKYNGTIIQDYQPIPWYDGYLKKTMTDDGGLYDDIYMDLTFVEVLEKEGLDAPVGSFAKAYANAGYYLWHANQAGRYNILHGIEPPQSGHWLNNPHADCIDYQIEADFAGLMSPGMPNAASAISNKVGHIMNSGDGYYGGVYLGALYTLAFTSNDIPYIVKEALKTIPAQSKYYQCLSDVIRWHQQYPTDWKQTWFEVQKKWTQDLGCPDGVFRPYNIDATVNSAYVVIGLLYGGGDFGKTLNIATRCGNDADCNPSSAGGVLGTILGYDKLPAYWKQGLAEAENIDFKYTTTSLNKVYAIGFKHALEMVRRNGGKVEGEQVTIKLQEPAPVPFEENFTGHFPVSKLTINKPLANEYRFEFDGIGFVVKGETAKWAAQSDYVLKLEVSVDQQAPQLVELPTAFTTRRYDLAWKYQLPKGKHSVKLKLLNSSSDYPCKLEEVFIYSDKPLAQVAVK
;
A
#
# COMPACT_ATOMS: atom_id res chain seq x y z
N MET A 1 -12.14 68.18 -37.15
CA MET A 1 -12.20 69.61 -36.83
C MET A 1 -12.74 69.77 -35.43
N LYS A 2 -12.01 70.59 -34.69
CA LYS A 2 -12.29 71.33 -33.46
C LYS A 2 -12.19 70.51 -32.16
N ASN A 3 -11.15 70.78 -31.57
CA ASN A 3 -10.51 70.89 -30.27
C ASN A 3 -11.36 71.52 -29.15
N ILE A 4 -11.09 71.00 -27.87
CA ILE A 4 -10.71 71.81 -26.66
C ILE A 4 -11.88 72.16 -25.72
N PRO A 5 -11.68 72.29 -24.36
CA PRO A 5 -10.66 71.72 -23.43
C PRO A 5 -11.20 71.28 -22.08
N LEU A 6 -10.25 70.83 -21.25
CA LEU A 6 -10.32 70.59 -19.77
C LEU A 6 -10.93 71.79 -18.98
N GLN A 7 -11.59 71.46 -17.89
CA GLN A 7 -11.37 72.13 -16.60
C GLN A 7 -11.68 71.18 -15.41
N ALA A 8 -10.72 71.19 -14.51
CA ALA A 8 -10.76 70.49 -13.23
C ALA A 8 -11.59 71.29 -12.20
N ALA A 9 -12.31 70.58 -11.34
CA ALA A 9 -12.74 71.12 -10.06
C ALA A 9 -12.73 70.02 -9.01
N SER A 10 -11.79 70.13 -8.08
CA SER A 10 -11.70 69.35 -6.85
C SER A 10 -12.85 69.66 -5.90
N LEU A 11 -13.51 68.66 -5.36
CA LEU A 11 -14.23 68.81 -4.11
C LEU A 11 -13.94 67.57 -3.21
N VAL A 12 -13.18 67.84 -2.17
CA VAL A 12 -12.90 66.94 -1.05
C VAL A 12 -14.15 66.82 -0.22
N CYS A 13 -14.67 65.62 -0.02
CA CYS A 13 -15.55 65.30 1.08
C CYS A 13 -15.16 63.98 1.66
N GLY A 14 -14.45 64.02 2.79
CA GLY A 14 -14.05 62.86 3.55
C GLY A 14 -15.28 62.22 4.24
N LEU A 15 -15.46 60.93 4.04
CA LEU A 15 -16.18 60.06 4.95
C LEU A 15 -15.23 58.92 5.33
N ALA A 16 -14.75 59.01 6.56
CA ALA A 16 -14.01 57.90 7.18
C ALA A 16 -14.98 56.76 7.44
N CYS A 17 -14.87 55.70 6.60
CA CYS A 17 -15.51 54.43 6.86
C CYS A 17 -14.47 53.52 7.49
N THR A 18 -14.42 53.49 8.81
CA THR A 18 -13.62 52.53 9.57
C THR A 18 -14.23 51.12 9.44
N THR A 19 -13.82 50.37 8.45
CA THR A 19 -14.04 48.94 8.39
C THR A 19 -13.08 48.26 9.36
N SER A 20 -13.60 47.86 10.52
CA SER A 20 -12.90 46.99 11.45
C SER A 20 -12.72 45.63 10.78
N ILE A 21 -11.52 45.39 10.23
CA ILE A 21 -11.09 44.05 9.84
C ILE A 21 -10.82 43.31 11.16
N ALA A 22 -11.82 42.52 11.59
CA ALA A 22 -11.63 41.53 12.62
C ALA A 22 -10.70 40.45 12.04
N LEU A 23 -9.40 40.54 12.34
CA LEU A 23 -8.48 39.42 12.19
C LEU A 23 -8.96 38.31 13.12
N ALA A 24 -9.65 37.32 12.57
CA ALA A 24 -9.79 36.04 13.23
C ALA A 24 -8.42 35.40 13.30
N GLN A 25 -7.72 35.65 14.39
CA GLN A 25 -6.55 34.85 14.79
C GLN A 25 -7.04 33.42 15.04
N ALA A 26 -6.89 32.56 14.04
CA ALA A 26 -6.95 31.12 14.27
C ALA A 26 -5.84 30.83 15.29
N GLN A 27 -6.24 30.54 16.54
CA GLN A 27 -5.34 29.99 17.54
C GLN A 27 -4.83 28.67 16.98
N ALA A 28 -3.62 28.65 16.43
CA ALA A 28 -2.88 27.46 16.17
C ALA A 28 -2.79 26.68 17.51
N LYS A 29 -3.50 25.56 17.62
CA LYS A 29 -3.36 24.65 18.73
C LYS A 29 -1.88 24.29 18.79
N LYS A 30 -1.20 24.65 19.91
CA LYS A 30 0.18 24.27 20.16
C LYS A 30 0.32 22.77 19.96
N ALA A 31 1.06 22.35 18.93
CA ALA A 31 1.47 20.98 18.77
C ALA A 31 2.14 20.51 20.06
N THR A 32 1.70 19.39 20.59
CA THR A 32 2.34 18.80 21.76
C THR A 32 3.76 18.40 21.37
N LYS A 33 4.77 18.90 22.08
CA LYS A 33 6.17 18.51 21.83
C LYS A 33 6.29 16.99 21.87
N PRO A 34 6.99 16.37 20.90
CA PRO A 34 7.19 14.94 20.87
C PRO A 34 7.80 14.44 22.18
N ALA A 35 7.32 13.29 22.64
CA ALA A 35 7.93 12.62 23.78
C ALA A 35 9.29 12.04 23.35
N GLY A 36 10.37 12.45 23.99
CA GLY A 36 11.73 11.97 23.68
C GLY A 36 12.00 10.56 24.22
N VAL A 37 13.10 9.98 23.77
CA VAL A 37 13.61 8.65 24.15
C VAL A 37 13.56 8.42 25.67
N GLY A 38 13.13 7.21 26.06
CA GLY A 38 13.03 6.83 27.46
C GLY A 38 11.79 7.37 28.18
N LYS A 39 10.89 8.05 27.52
CA LYS A 39 9.66 8.61 28.08
C LYS A 39 8.50 7.60 27.97
N THR A 40 7.52 7.83 28.83
CA THR A 40 6.25 7.10 28.83
C THR A 40 5.13 8.03 28.36
N LEU A 41 4.12 7.45 27.74
CA LEU A 41 2.83 8.08 27.45
C LEU A 41 1.77 7.37 28.28
N THR A 42 0.99 8.13 29.05
CA THR A 42 -0.17 7.56 29.76
C THR A 42 -1.46 8.01 29.12
N LEU A 43 -2.29 7.04 28.76
CA LEU A 43 -3.63 7.22 28.19
C LEU A 43 -4.65 6.53 29.10
N THR A 44 -5.90 6.96 29.06
CA THR A 44 -6.99 6.14 29.58
C THR A 44 -7.27 4.97 28.61
N LYS A 45 -7.81 3.86 29.12
CA LYS A 45 -8.28 2.75 28.28
C LYS A 45 -9.27 3.24 27.22
N ALA A 46 -10.19 4.12 27.62
CA ALA A 46 -11.18 4.71 26.69
C ALA A 46 -10.50 5.50 25.56
N ALA A 47 -9.51 6.34 25.87
CA ALA A 47 -8.78 7.10 24.86
C ALA A 47 -7.96 6.21 23.92
N LEU A 48 -7.34 5.14 24.45
CA LEU A 48 -6.63 4.17 23.63
C LEU A 48 -7.59 3.43 22.68
N GLN A 49 -8.73 2.97 23.20
CA GLN A 49 -9.75 2.27 22.42
C GLN A 49 -10.36 3.18 21.36
N ASP A 50 -10.64 4.45 21.68
CA ASP A 50 -11.16 5.45 20.74
C ASP A 50 -10.20 5.66 19.55
N LYS A 51 -8.90 5.73 19.82
CA LYS A 51 -7.87 5.85 18.78
C LYS A 51 -7.78 4.60 17.89
N ILE A 52 -7.83 3.40 18.46
CA ILE A 52 -7.85 2.13 17.70
C ILE A 52 -9.10 2.05 16.82
N LYS A 53 -10.27 2.40 17.37
CA LYS A 53 -11.51 2.48 16.60
C LYS A 53 -11.40 3.50 15.47
N GLY A 54 -10.80 4.66 15.74
CA GLY A 54 -10.56 5.70 14.76
C GLY A 54 -9.72 5.21 13.58
N GLY A 55 -8.69 4.40 13.84
CA GLY A 55 -7.84 3.80 12.82
C GLY A 55 -8.62 2.87 11.89
N TRP A 56 -9.26 1.84 12.43
CA TRP A 56 -10.06 0.88 11.64
C TRP A 56 -11.22 1.54 10.89
N ALA A 57 -11.91 2.48 11.53
CA ALA A 57 -13.00 3.23 10.89
C ALA A 57 -12.46 4.12 9.76
N GLY A 58 -11.33 4.80 10.00
CA GLY A 58 -10.70 5.68 9.00
C GLY A 58 -10.25 4.92 7.76
N GLN A 59 -9.65 3.73 7.95
CA GLN A 59 -9.28 2.80 6.90
C GLN A 59 -10.52 2.38 6.08
N THR A 60 -11.56 1.88 6.75
CA THR A 60 -12.81 1.45 6.09
C THR A 60 -13.47 2.58 5.28
N ILE A 61 -13.51 3.79 5.84
CA ILE A 61 -14.04 4.97 5.14
C ILE A 61 -13.18 5.30 3.92
N GLY A 62 -11.86 5.25 4.05
CA GLY A 62 -10.91 5.59 3.00
C GLY A 62 -11.02 4.66 1.79
N VAL A 63 -11.00 3.34 2.01
CA VAL A 63 -11.12 2.36 0.93
C VAL A 63 -12.48 2.47 0.22
N THR A 64 -13.57 2.63 0.99
CA THR A 64 -14.90 2.83 0.41
C THR A 64 -14.99 4.07 -0.46
N TYR A 65 -14.37 5.18 -0.03
CA TYR A 65 -14.37 6.44 -0.76
C TYR A 65 -13.57 6.35 -2.06
N GLY A 66 -12.41 5.73 -2.02
CA GLY A 66 -11.51 5.61 -3.17
C GLY A 66 -11.90 4.55 -4.19
N GLY A 67 -12.57 3.47 -3.76
CA GLY A 67 -12.90 2.29 -4.58
C GLY A 67 -13.47 2.57 -5.97
N PRO A 68 -14.41 3.52 -6.17
CA PRO A 68 -14.91 3.85 -7.51
C PRO A 68 -13.85 4.38 -8.48
N MET A 69 -12.68 4.78 -7.98
CA MET A 69 -11.59 5.38 -8.78
C MET A 69 -10.45 4.41 -9.07
N GLU A 70 -10.38 3.30 -8.36
CA GLU A 70 -9.33 2.30 -8.50
C GLU A 70 -9.13 1.86 -9.96
N PHE A 71 -7.89 1.64 -10.39
CA PHE A 71 -7.45 1.27 -11.74
C PHE A 71 -7.84 2.20 -12.90
N LYS A 72 -8.57 3.30 -12.64
CA LYS A 72 -9.01 4.22 -13.70
C LYS A 72 -8.02 5.32 -14.03
N TYR A 73 -7.08 5.60 -13.14
CA TYR A 73 -6.18 6.76 -13.22
C TYR A 73 -4.72 6.36 -12.94
N ASN A 74 -4.19 5.42 -13.71
CA ASN A 74 -2.80 4.96 -13.55
C ASN A 74 -1.83 5.98 -14.17
N GLY A 75 -0.87 6.45 -13.35
CA GLY A 75 0.13 7.43 -13.78
C GLY A 75 -0.43 8.82 -14.04
N THR A 76 -1.62 9.14 -13.53
CA THR A 76 -2.25 10.45 -13.69
C THR A 76 -3.11 10.80 -12.47
N ILE A 77 -3.28 12.10 -12.22
CA ILE A 77 -4.19 12.59 -11.16
C ILE A 77 -5.66 12.48 -11.57
N ILE A 78 -6.53 12.30 -10.60
CA ILE A 78 -7.97 12.46 -10.78
C ILE A 78 -8.28 13.96 -10.74
N GLN A 79 -8.88 14.47 -11.80
CA GLN A 79 -9.18 15.89 -11.93
C GLN A 79 -10.18 16.37 -10.88
N ASP A 80 -10.06 17.66 -10.47
CA ASP A 80 -10.89 18.21 -9.39
C ASP A 80 -12.39 18.18 -9.70
N TYR A 81 -12.77 18.28 -10.98
CA TYR A 81 -14.16 18.21 -11.44
C TYR A 81 -14.74 16.80 -11.47
N GLN A 82 -13.90 15.75 -11.35
CA GLN A 82 -14.38 14.37 -11.31
C GLN A 82 -15.05 14.11 -9.96
N PRO A 83 -16.36 13.81 -9.92
CA PRO A 83 -17.04 13.49 -8.67
C PRO A 83 -16.58 12.13 -8.12
N ILE A 84 -16.40 12.07 -6.81
CA ILE A 84 -16.19 10.82 -6.07
C ILE A 84 -17.42 10.66 -5.17
N PRO A 85 -18.18 9.57 -5.30
CA PRO A 85 -19.44 9.41 -4.57
C PRO A 85 -19.21 9.23 -3.07
N TRP A 86 -19.99 9.96 -2.26
CA TRP A 86 -20.11 9.74 -0.83
C TRP A 86 -21.50 10.22 -0.37
N TYR A 87 -22.30 9.33 0.17
CA TYR A 87 -23.67 9.62 0.62
C TYR A 87 -24.07 8.65 1.74
N ASP A 88 -25.15 8.97 2.44
CA ASP A 88 -25.65 8.11 3.52
C ASP A 88 -26.04 6.71 3.01
N GLY A 89 -25.59 5.68 3.73
CA GLY A 89 -25.76 4.27 3.34
C GLY A 89 -24.78 3.75 2.29
N TYR A 90 -23.90 4.61 1.70
CA TYR A 90 -22.96 4.19 0.66
C TYR A 90 -21.97 3.13 1.18
N LEU A 91 -21.41 3.33 2.38
CA LEU A 91 -20.47 2.39 2.99
C LEU A 91 -21.12 1.01 3.19
N LYS A 92 -22.30 0.94 3.81
CA LYS A 92 -23.04 -0.32 3.98
C LYS A 92 -23.35 -1.00 2.65
N LYS A 93 -23.80 -0.23 1.66
CA LYS A 93 -24.07 -0.74 0.31
C LYS A 93 -22.83 -1.38 -0.29
N THR A 94 -21.67 -0.70 -0.24
CA THR A 94 -20.43 -1.20 -0.80
C THR A 94 -19.95 -2.47 -0.09
N MET A 95 -19.98 -2.51 1.25
CA MET A 95 -19.63 -3.71 2.00
C MET A 95 -20.50 -4.93 1.64
N THR A 96 -21.78 -4.69 1.31
CA THR A 96 -22.74 -5.77 0.98
C THR A 96 -22.61 -6.21 -0.48
N ASP A 97 -22.52 -5.25 -1.41
CA ASP A 97 -22.59 -5.53 -2.84
C ASP A 97 -21.22 -5.84 -3.45
N ASP A 98 -20.16 -5.23 -2.91
CA ASP A 98 -18.79 -5.33 -3.39
C ASP A 98 -17.79 -5.56 -2.25
N GLY A 99 -18.04 -6.55 -1.43
CA GLY A 99 -17.17 -6.86 -0.30
C GLY A 99 -15.74 -7.28 -0.69
N GLY A 100 -15.48 -7.51 -1.97
CA GLY A 100 -14.13 -7.79 -2.51
C GLY A 100 -13.21 -6.57 -2.51
N LEU A 101 -13.77 -5.36 -2.50
CA LEU A 101 -13.03 -4.10 -2.43
C LEU A 101 -12.22 -3.94 -1.12
N TYR A 102 -12.60 -4.62 -0.05
CA TYR A 102 -11.99 -4.46 1.27
C TYR A 102 -10.82 -5.41 1.51
N ASP A 103 -9.97 -5.63 0.50
CA ASP A 103 -8.79 -6.49 0.62
C ASP A 103 -7.77 -5.97 1.63
N ASP A 104 -7.53 -4.68 1.70
CA ASP A 104 -6.78 -4.05 2.80
C ASP A 104 -7.18 -4.59 4.17
N ILE A 105 -8.49 -4.74 4.40
CA ILE A 105 -9.03 -5.06 5.71
C ILE A 105 -9.16 -6.57 5.93
N TYR A 106 -9.73 -7.33 4.98
CA TYR A 106 -9.91 -8.76 5.22
C TYR A 106 -8.57 -9.53 5.23
N MET A 107 -7.53 -9.00 4.58
CA MET A 107 -6.19 -9.59 4.68
C MET A 107 -5.54 -9.29 6.04
N ASP A 108 -5.58 -8.03 6.50
CA ASP A 108 -5.23 -7.66 7.88
C ASP A 108 -5.93 -8.57 8.89
N LEU A 109 -7.25 -8.75 8.74
CA LEU A 109 -8.06 -9.58 9.64
C LEU A 109 -7.66 -11.06 9.60
N THR A 110 -7.17 -11.57 8.48
CA THR A 110 -6.60 -12.93 8.40
C THR A 110 -5.45 -13.09 9.40
N PHE A 111 -4.58 -12.11 9.50
CA PHE A 111 -3.45 -12.13 10.45
C PHE A 111 -3.91 -11.86 11.89
N VAL A 112 -4.87 -10.96 12.07
CA VAL A 112 -5.49 -10.70 13.39
C VAL A 112 -6.16 -11.96 13.94
N GLU A 113 -6.87 -12.72 13.11
CA GLU A 113 -7.52 -13.98 13.52
C GLU A 113 -6.51 -15.07 13.93
N VAL A 114 -5.34 -15.12 13.28
CA VAL A 114 -4.22 -15.99 13.72
C VAL A 114 -3.72 -15.57 15.11
N LEU A 115 -3.49 -14.26 15.32
CA LEU A 115 -3.06 -13.74 16.63
C LEU A 115 -4.11 -13.99 17.72
N GLU A 116 -5.39 -13.86 17.40
CA GLU A 116 -6.47 -14.11 18.36
C GLU A 116 -6.55 -15.59 18.75
N LYS A 117 -6.33 -16.49 17.80
CA LYS A 117 -6.41 -17.93 17.99
C LYS A 117 -5.17 -18.53 18.66
N GLU A 118 -3.99 -18.10 18.24
CA GLU A 118 -2.70 -18.71 18.61
C GLU A 118 -1.85 -17.84 19.54
N GLY A 119 -2.27 -16.58 19.77
CA GLY A 119 -1.56 -15.59 20.59
C GLY A 119 -0.49 -14.80 19.79
N LEU A 120 0.09 -13.79 20.45
CA LEU A 120 1.04 -12.86 19.82
C LEU A 120 2.37 -13.53 19.41
N ASP A 121 2.66 -14.72 19.93
CA ASP A 121 3.85 -15.50 19.59
C ASP A 121 3.63 -16.49 18.44
N ALA A 122 2.47 -16.46 17.79
CA ALA A 122 2.15 -17.33 16.66
C ALA A 122 3.33 -17.39 15.67
N PRO A 123 3.76 -18.59 15.23
CA PRO A 123 4.88 -18.73 14.32
C PRO A 123 4.50 -18.27 12.91
N VAL A 124 5.51 -17.84 12.11
CA VAL A 124 5.28 -17.37 10.74
C VAL A 124 4.50 -18.36 9.88
N GLY A 125 4.73 -19.66 10.05
CA GLY A 125 4.02 -20.70 9.31
C GLY A 125 2.51 -20.71 9.53
N SER A 126 2.01 -20.27 10.70
CA SER A 126 0.56 -20.14 10.96
C SER A 126 -0.06 -19.03 10.12
N PHE A 127 0.62 -17.88 10.02
CA PHE A 127 0.19 -16.76 9.16
C PHE A 127 0.23 -17.17 7.69
N ALA A 128 1.35 -17.74 7.23
CA ALA A 128 1.51 -18.21 5.86
C ALA A 128 0.44 -19.23 5.47
N LYS A 129 0.14 -20.19 6.36
CA LYS A 129 -0.90 -21.20 6.14
C LYS A 129 -2.30 -20.59 6.08
N ALA A 130 -2.64 -19.67 7.00
CA ALA A 130 -3.94 -19.00 7.02
C ALA A 130 -4.13 -18.20 5.71
N TYR A 131 -3.14 -17.42 5.32
CA TYR A 131 -3.11 -16.63 4.10
C TYR A 131 -3.21 -17.51 2.83
N ALA A 132 -2.41 -18.56 2.71
CA ALA A 132 -2.40 -19.41 1.52
C ALA A 132 -3.70 -20.17 1.30
N ASN A 133 -4.44 -20.49 2.37
CA ASN A 133 -5.69 -21.24 2.30
C ASN A 133 -6.95 -20.36 2.40
N ALA A 134 -6.81 -19.04 2.48
CA ALA A 134 -7.95 -18.13 2.47
C ALA A 134 -8.67 -18.14 1.12
N GLY A 135 -10.00 -17.96 1.16
CA GLY A 135 -10.85 -18.07 -0.04
C GLY A 135 -10.90 -16.82 -0.93
N TYR A 136 -10.16 -15.77 -0.60
CA TYR A 136 -10.15 -14.53 -1.38
C TYR A 136 -9.28 -14.64 -2.63
N TYR A 137 -9.58 -13.80 -3.60
CA TYR A 137 -8.80 -13.68 -4.83
C TYR A 137 -7.55 -12.84 -4.59
N LEU A 138 -6.46 -13.17 -5.28
CA LEU A 138 -5.18 -12.49 -5.15
C LEU A 138 -4.59 -12.15 -6.51
N TRP A 139 -3.78 -11.11 -6.50
CA TRP A 139 -3.01 -10.62 -7.64
C TRP A 139 -1.57 -10.32 -7.20
N HIS A 140 -0.69 -10.06 -8.15
CA HIS A 140 0.67 -9.54 -7.93
C HIS A 140 1.48 -10.29 -6.87
N ALA A 141 2.05 -9.58 -5.90
CA ALA A 141 2.88 -10.19 -4.86
C ALA A 141 2.10 -11.17 -3.99
N ASN A 142 0.87 -10.85 -3.69
CA ASN A 142 -0.04 -11.72 -2.97
C ASN A 142 -0.31 -13.03 -3.71
N GLN A 143 -0.57 -12.97 -5.01
CA GLN A 143 -0.81 -14.17 -5.81
C GLN A 143 0.44 -15.06 -5.88
N ALA A 144 1.61 -14.46 -6.14
CA ALA A 144 2.86 -15.20 -6.19
C ALA A 144 3.25 -15.78 -4.84
N GLY A 145 3.07 -15.04 -3.74
CA GLY A 145 3.31 -15.51 -2.37
C GLY A 145 2.44 -16.72 -2.02
N ARG A 146 1.14 -16.66 -2.30
CA ARG A 146 0.22 -17.81 -2.12
C ARG A 146 0.66 -19.01 -2.93
N TYR A 147 0.94 -18.81 -4.22
CA TYR A 147 1.40 -19.87 -5.10
C TYR A 147 2.66 -20.55 -4.53
N ASN A 148 3.63 -19.75 -4.10
CA ASN A 148 4.89 -20.23 -3.53
C ASN A 148 4.66 -21.10 -2.30
N ILE A 149 3.85 -20.63 -1.34
CA ILE A 149 3.56 -21.37 -0.12
C ILE A 149 2.87 -22.71 -0.44
N LEU A 150 1.87 -22.70 -1.32
CA LEU A 150 1.15 -23.92 -1.74
C LEU A 150 2.07 -24.92 -2.47
N HIS A 151 3.23 -24.46 -2.99
CA HIS A 151 4.24 -25.30 -3.63
C HIS A 151 5.50 -25.53 -2.75
N GLY A 152 5.40 -25.27 -1.44
CA GLY A 152 6.45 -25.57 -0.47
C GLY A 152 7.58 -24.56 -0.37
N ILE A 153 7.41 -23.37 -0.94
CA ILE A 153 8.35 -22.24 -0.77
C ILE A 153 7.82 -21.37 0.38
N GLU A 154 8.40 -21.56 1.57
CA GLU A 154 7.97 -20.89 2.80
C GLU A 154 8.59 -19.49 2.96
N PRO A 155 7.98 -18.60 3.79
CA PRO A 155 8.60 -17.33 4.16
C PRO A 155 9.97 -17.51 4.84
N PRO A 156 10.93 -16.63 4.60
CA PRO A 156 10.87 -15.41 3.80
C PRO A 156 11.04 -15.62 2.28
N GLN A 157 11.29 -16.84 1.84
CA GLN A 157 11.56 -17.12 0.44
C GLN A 157 10.33 -16.96 -0.46
N SER A 158 9.11 -17.12 0.06
CA SER A 158 7.87 -16.94 -0.69
C SER A 158 7.68 -15.50 -1.18
N GLY A 159 8.10 -14.50 -0.40
CA GLY A 159 8.05 -13.08 -0.75
C GLY A 159 9.32 -12.55 -1.41
N HIS A 160 10.42 -13.32 -1.41
CA HIS A 160 11.70 -12.86 -1.97
C HIS A 160 11.63 -12.70 -3.49
N TRP A 161 12.18 -11.61 -4.03
CA TRP A 161 12.07 -11.22 -5.44
C TRP A 161 12.51 -12.28 -6.46
N LEU A 162 13.42 -13.17 -6.11
CA LEU A 162 13.80 -14.29 -6.99
C LEU A 162 12.68 -15.30 -7.19
N ASN A 163 11.79 -15.44 -6.22
CA ASN A 163 10.62 -16.34 -6.23
C ASN A 163 9.31 -15.60 -6.43
N ASN A 164 9.32 -14.27 -6.35
CA ASN A 164 8.15 -13.42 -6.48
C ASN A 164 8.49 -12.17 -7.33
N PRO A 165 8.21 -12.18 -8.64
CA PRO A 165 8.50 -11.05 -9.53
C PRO A 165 7.82 -9.74 -9.13
N HIS A 166 6.88 -9.78 -8.20
CA HIS A 166 6.09 -8.65 -7.73
C HIS A 166 6.50 -8.19 -6.32
N ALA A 167 7.68 -8.56 -5.83
CA ALA A 167 8.10 -8.31 -4.46
C ALA A 167 8.06 -6.82 -4.01
N ASP A 168 8.12 -5.85 -4.94
CA ASP A 168 8.03 -4.41 -4.68
C ASP A 168 6.59 -3.85 -4.78
N CYS A 169 5.57 -4.72 -4.97
CA CYS A 169 4.18 -4.28 -5.00
C CYS A 169 3.68 -3.90 -3.61
N ILE A 170 2.57 -3.15 -3.58
CA ILE A 170 1.97 -2.54 -2.39
C ILE A 170 1.43 -3.55 -1.37
N ASP A 171 1.29 -4.82 -1.72
CA ASP A 171 0.48 -5.81 -1.02
C ASP A 171 0.67 -5.79 0.50
N TYR A 172 1.88 -5.98 1.02
CA TYR A 172 2.08 -5.93 2.47
C TYR A 172 1.88 -4.52 3.07
N GLN A 173 2.04 -3.46 2.29
CA GLN A 173 1.78 -2.11 2.80
C GLN A 173 0.35 -1.95 3.26
N ILE A 174 -0.61 -2.47 2.50
CA ILE A 174 -2.03 -2.38 2.79
C ILE A 174 -2.52 -3.43 3.81
N GLU A 175 -1.66 -4.36 4.18
CA GLU A 175 -1.94 -5.47 5.10
C GLU A 175 -1.17 -5.33 6.44
N ALA A 176 -0.68 -4.13 6.76
CA ALA A 176 0.19 -3.89 7.93
C ALA A 176 -0.46 -3.02 9.01
N ASP A 177 -1.67 -2.54 8.79
CA ASP A 177 -2.34 -1.58 9.68
C ASP A 177 -2.54 -2.15 11.08
N PHE A 178 -2.92 -3.44 11.18
CA PHE A 178 -3.09 -4.12 12.46
C PHE A 178 -1.82 -4.11 13.32
N ALA A 179 -0.64 -4.27 12.70
CA ALA A 179 0.64 -4.29 13.41
C ALA A 179 0.91 -2.94 14.10
N GLY A 180 0.59 -1.84 13.42
CA GLY A 180 0.69 -0.49 13.96
C GLY A 180 -0.38 -0.20 15.01
N LEU A 181 -1.63 -0.55 14.74
CA LEU A 181 -2.78 -0.30 15.63
C LEU A 181 -2.67 -1.06 16.96
N MET A 182 -2.07 -2.25 16.96
CA MET A 182 -1.82 -3.00 18.20
C MET A 182 -0.54 -2.61 18.94
N SER A 183 0.28 -1.71 18.38
CA SER A 183 1.59 -1.33 18.92
C SER A 183 1.70 0.18 19.23
N PRO A 184 0.80 0.79 20.05
CA PRO A 184 0.75 2.22 20.29
C PRO A 184 2.07 2.76 20.82
N GLY A 185 2.71 3.71 20.11
CA GLY A 185 4.00 4.31 20.50
C GLY A 185 5.21 3.36 20.47
N MET A 186 5.06 2.19 19.83
CA MET A 186 6.08 1.12 19.81
C MET A 186 6.46 0.70 18.38
N PRO A 187 7.08 1.58 17.56
CA PRO A 187 7.38 1.30 16.17
C PRO A 187 8.25 0.05 15.96
N ASN A 188 9.20 -0.22 16.84
CA ASN A 188 10.05 -1.41 16.70
C ASN A 188 9.29 -2.72 16.98
N ALA A 189 8.28 -2.66 17.86
CA ALA A 189 7.38 -3.80 18.07
C ALA A 189 6.49 -4.07 16.86
N ALA A 190 5.96 -3.02 16.21
CA ALA A 190 5.26 -3.13 14.95
C ALA A 190 6.18 -3.69 13.85
N SER A 191 7.41 -3.18 13.72
CA SER A 191 8.40 -3.70 12.76
C SER A 191 8.72 -5.19 12.99
N ALA A 192 8.73 -5.66 14.24
CA ALA A 192 8.94 -7.09 14.53
C ALA A 192 7.78 -7.98 14.05
N ILE A 193 6.53 -7.48 14.11
CA ILE A 193 5.37 -8.15 13.53
C ILE A 193 5.48 -8.12 12.00
N SER A 194 5.79 -6.96 11.42
CA SER A 194 5.99 -6.78 9.99
C SER A 194 7.08 -7.70 9.44
N ASN A 195 8.18 -7.89 10.16
CA ASN A 195 9.24 -8.82 9.74
C ASN A 195 8.75 -10.28 9.68
N LYS A 196 7.79 -10.63 10.52
CA LYS A 196 7.20 -11.98 10.54
C LYS A 196 6.19 -12.19 9.40
N VAL A 197 5.36 -11.19 9.12
CA VAL A 197 4.22 -11.33 8.19
C VAL A 197 4.57 -10.84 6.78
N GLY A 198 5.26 -9.71 6.66
CA GLY A 198 5.49 -9.06 5.36
C GLY A 198 6.29 -9.89 4.37
N HIS A 199 7.18 -10.75 4.87
CA HIS A 199 7.96 -11.65 4.01
C HIS A 199 7.17 -12.87 3.50
N ILE A 200 5.88 -12.98 3.81
CA ILE A 200 5.00 -13.96 3.17
C ILE A 200 4.84 -13.63 1.68
N MET A 201 4.67 -12.34 1.34
CA MET A 201 4.37 -11.87 0.00
C MET A 201 5.39 -10.88 -0.58
N ASN A 202 6.12 -10.12 0.24
CA ASN A 202 7.02 -9.05 -0.22
C ASN A 202 8.46 -9.20 0.31
N SER A 203 9.36 -8.46 -0.27
CA SER A 203 10.71 -8.15 0.22
C SER A 203 11.10 -6.73 -0.21
N GLY A 204 12.23 -6.19 0.26
CA GLY A 204 12.71 -4.87 -0.16
C GLY A 204 11.69 -3.75 0.01
N ASP A 205 11.48 -2.95 -1.04
CA ASP A 205 10.61 -1.77 -0.97
C ASP A 205 9.14 -2.12 -0.71
N GLY A 206 8.64 -3.27 -1.17
CA GLY A 206 7.29 -3.75 -0.84
C GLY A 206 7.12 -4.08 0.65
N TYR A 207 8.12 -4.73 1.25
CA TYR A 207 8.14 -4.97 2.69
C TYR A 207 8.27 -3.67 3.50
N TYR A 208 9.09 -2.71 3.03
CA TYR A 208 9.23 -1.42 3.69
C TYR A 208 7.93 -0.62 3.72
N GLY A 209 7.06 -0.79 2.73
CA GLY A 209 5.73 -0.20 2.73
C GLY A 209 4.96 -0.48 4.01
N GLY A 210 4.85 -1.75 4.40
CA GLY A 210 4.16 -2.15 5.63
C GLY A 210 4.89 -1.74 6.91
N VAL A 211 6.23 -1.80 6.93
CA VAL A 211 7.02 -1.32 8.08
C VAL A 211 6.78 0.17 8.34
N TYR A 212 6.82 0.98 7.28
CA TYR A 212 6.59 2.41 7.38
C TYR A 212 5.16 2.75 7.80
N LEU A 213 4.18 2.09 7.18
CA LEU A 213 2.78 2.32 7.52
C LEU A 213 2.48 1.92 8.98
N GLY A 214 2.96 0.75 9.41
CA GLY A 214 2.88 0.35 10.81
C GLY A 214 3.50 1.39 11.75
N ALA A 215 4.64 1.97 11.39
CA ALA A 215 5.29 3.03 12.17
C ALA A 215 4.45 4.33 12.21
N LEU A 216 3.81 4.73 11.10
CA LEU A 216 2.89 5.87 11.08
C LEU A 216 1.75 5.69 12.08
N TYR A 217 1.12 4.52 12.10
CA TYR A 217 0.06 4.22 13.08
C TYR A 217 0.57 4.26 14.51
N THR A 218 1.73 3.67 14.82
CA THR A 218 2.27 3.69 16.19
C THR A 218 2.51 5.10 16.71
N LEU A 219 3.00 5.98 15.85
CA LEU A 219 3.30 7.38 16.19
C LEU A 219 2.03 8.24 16.25
N ALA A 220 0.97 7.88 15.51
CA ALA A 220 -0.33 8.54 15.58
C ALA A 220 -1.01 8.46 16.97
N PHE A 221 -0.63 7.47 17.79
CA PHE A 221 -1.07 7.43 19.19
C PHE A 221 -0.41 8.49 20.04
N THR A 222 0.78 8.96 19.66
CA THR A 222 1.67 9.77 20.50
C THR A 222 1.72 11.24 20.14
N SER A 223 1.33 11.60 18.93
CA SER A 223 1.41 12.96 18.37
C SER A 223 0.23 13.25 17.45
N ASN A 224 -0.09 14.54 17.29
CA ASN A 224 -0.99 15.07 16.26
C ASN A 224 -0.24 15.95 15.23
N ASP A 225 1.08 16.00 15.33
CA ASP A 225 1.96 16.70 14.38
C ASP A 225 2.28 15.77 13.21
N ILE A 226 1.51 15.88 12.13
CA ILE A 226 1.62 15.01 10.94
C ILE A 226 3.02 15.10 10.32
N PRO A 227 3.62 16.28 10.06
CA PRO A 227 5.00 16.37 9.58
C PRO A 227 6.02 15.64 10.47
N TYR A 228 5.85 15.70 11.79
CA TYR A 228 6.67 14.94 12.72
C TYR A 228 6.46 13.43 12.56
N ILE A 229 5.20 12.96 12.56
CA ILE A 229 4.85 11.54 12.43
C ILE A 229 5.47 10.96 11.15
N VAL A 230 5.25 11.61 10.01
CA VAL A 230 5.75 11.19 8.69
C VAL A 230 7.28 11.08 8.68
N LYS A 231 7.97 12.10 9.22
CA LYS A 231 9.43 12.12 9.27
C LYS A 231 10.01 11.10 10.26
N GLU A 232 9.37 10.95 11.41
CA GLU A 232 9.85 10.06 12.48
C GLU A 232 9.66 8.59 12.09
N ALA A 233 8.50 8.25 11.49
CA ALA A 233 8.24 6.91 10.98
C ALA A 233 9.29 6.46 9.95
N LEU A 234 9.78 7.38 9.13
CA LEU A 234 10.79 7.07 8.10
C LEU A 234 12.11 6.53 8.68
N LYS A 235 12.39 6.77 9.95
CA LYS A 235 13.57 6.20 10.64
C LYS A 235 13.51 4.69 10.82
N THR A 236 12.34 4.05 10.62
CA THR A 236 12.24 2.59 10.62
C THR A 236 12.75 1.97 9.32
N ILE A 237 13.00 2.77 8.30
CA ILE A 237 13.42 2.33 6.97
C ILE A 237 14.91 2.63 6.77
N PRO A 238 15.69 1.70 6.17
CA PRO A 238 17.10 1.93 5.84
C PRO A 238 17.28 3.10 4.88
N ALA A 239 18.12 4.07 5.26
CA ALA A 239 18.28 5.33 4.52
C ALA A 239 18.83 5.17 3.08
N GLN A 240 19.49 4.03 2.77
CA GLN A 240 20.00 3.70 1.45
C GLN A 240 18.95 3.13 0.49
N SER A 241 17.75 2.74 0.98
CA SER A 241 16.68 2.20 0.15
C SER A 241 16.07 3.26 -0.77
N LYS A 242 15.55 2.85 -1.92
CA LYS A 242 14.79 3.74 -2.83
C LYS A 242 13.54 4.27 -2.13
N TYR A 243 12.88 3.42 -1.36
CA TYR A 243 11.71 3.77 -0.55
C TYR A 243 11.98 4.97 0.37
N TYR A 244 13.04 4.90 1.21
CA TYR A 244 13.44 6.02 2.08
C TYR A 244 13.72 7.29 1.30
N GLN A 245 14.46 7.18 0.19
CA GLN A 245 14.84 8.33 -0.62
C GLN A 245 13.62 8.99 -1.27
N CYS A 246 12.66 8.21 -1.76
CA CYS A 246 11.42 8.74 -2.32
C CYS A 246 10.63 9.55 -1.29
N LEU A 247 10.37 8.97 -0.12
CA LEU A 247 9.61 9.67 0.92
C LEU A 247 10.36 10.88 1.50
N SER A 248 11.69 10.83 1.57
CA SER A 248 12.51 12.01 1.92
C SER A 248 12.35 13.12 0.90
N ASP A 249 12.26 12.80 -0.38
CA ASP A 249 11.98 13.77 -1.45
C ASP A 249 10.57 14.36 -1.31
N VAL A 250 9.55 13.54 -1.02
CA VAL A 250 8.17 14.05 -0.79
C VAL A 250 8.13 15.04 0.36
N ILE A 251 8.80 14.73 1.48
CA ILE A 251 8.90 15.65 2.63
C ILE A 251 9.57 16.96 2.23
N ARG A 252 10.64 16.89 1.45
CA ARG A 252 11.36 18.06 0.94
C ARG A 252 10.51 18.86 -0.04
N TRP A 253 9.81 18.22 -0.97
CA TRP A 253 8.93 18.89 -1.93
C TRP A 253 7.71 19.52 -1.26
N HIS A 254 7.15 18.91 -0.21
CA HIS A 254 6.12 19.56 0.59
C HIS A 254 6.61 20.88 1.22
N GLN A 255 7.87 20.95 1.68
CA GLN A 255 8.45 22.20 2.19
C GLN A 255 8.65 23.23 1.05
N GLN A 256 8.97 22.78 -0.14
CA GLN A 256 9.18 23.63 -1.32
C GLN A 256 7.85 24.12 -1.93
N TYR A 257 6.82 23.28 -1.92
CA TYR A 257 5.50 23.55 -2.50
C TYR A 257 4.39 23.37 -1.45
N PRO A 258 4.34 24.18 -0.38
CA PRO A 258 3.53 23.88 0.81
C PRO A 258 2.02 23.92 0.59
N THR A 259 1.54 24.46 -0.54
CA THR A 259 0.11 24.55 -0.88
C THR A 259 -0.24 23.85 -2.19
N ASP A 260 0.73 23.30 -2.90
CA ASP A 260 0.54 22.67 -4.21
C ASP A 260 0.95 21.19 -4.18
N TRP A 261 -0.01 20.33 -3.78
CA TRP A 261 0.22 18.90 -3.76
C TRP A 261 0.40 18.31 -5.17
N LYS A 262 -0.20 18.93 -6.21
CA LYS A 262 -0.08 18.46 -7.60
C LYS A 262 1.35 18.64 -8.13
N GLN A 263 2.03 19.71 -7.71
CA GLN A 263 3.44 19.87 -8.05
C GLN A 263 4.31 18.82 -7.36
N THR A 264 4.06 18.50 -6.08
CA THR A 264 4.78 17.41 -5.39
C THR A 264 4.50 16.05 -6.05
N TRP A 265 3.25 15.77 -6.41
CA TRP A 265 2.88 14.58 -7.18
C TRP A 265 3.64 14.50 -8.51
N PHE A 266 3.72 15.61 -9.25
CA PHE A 266 4.46 15.68 -10.52
C PHE A 266 5.94 15.35 -10.34
N GLU A 267 6.58 15.83 -9.28
CA GLU A 267 7.98 15.53 -8.99
C GLU A 267 8.17 14.02 -8.67
N VAL A 268 7.23 13.41 -7.96
CA VAL A 268 7.22 11.94 -7.72
C VAL A 268 7.15 11.21 -9.04
N GLN A 269 6.19 11.55 -9.91
CA GLN A 269 6.04 10.92 -11.22
C GLN A 269 7.31 11.02 -12.06
N LYS A 270 7.91 12.20 -12.11
CA LYS A 270 9.11 12.45 -12.90
C LYS A 270 10.32 11.65 -12.44
N LYS A 271 10.45 11.41 -11.13
CA LYS A 271 11.67 10.81 -10.57
C LYS A 271 11.53 9.35 -10.21
N TRP A 272 10.38 8.90 -9.71
CA TRP A 272 10.25 7.63 -9.00
C TRP A 272 9.41 6.57 -9.72
N THR A 273 8.86 6.87 -10.91
CA THR A 273 8.08 5.92 -11.70
C THR A 273 8.84 5.27 -12.85
N GLN A 274 10.16 5.42 -12.88
CA GLN A 274 11.04 4.84 -13.90
C GLN A 274 11.87 3.69 -13.32
N ASP A 275 12.32 2.82 -14.20
CA ASP A 275 13.22 1.70 -13.85
C ASP A 275 12.65 0.75 -12.79
N LEU A 276 11.34 0.52 -12.82
CA LEU A 276 10.68 -0.44 -11.97
C LEU A 276 11.08 -1.88 -12.36
N GLY A 277 11.49 -2.68 -11.39
CA GLY A 277 11.88 -4.09 -11.62
C GLY A 277 10.67 -5.01 -11.81
N CYS A 278 9.52 -4.67 -11.19
CA CYS A 278 8.29 -5.43 -11.28
C CYS A 278 7.76 -5.48 -12.73
N PRO A 279 7.39 -6.66 -13.26
CA PRO A 279 6.94 -6.83 -14.65
C PRO A 279 5.78 -5.92 -15.04
N ASP A 280 4.83 -5.68 -14.15
CA ASP A 280 3.67 -4.87 -14.45
C ASP A 280 3.96 -3.37 -14.58
N GLY A 281 5.11 -2.92 -14.08
CA GLY A 281 5.59 -1.55 -14.24
C GLY A 281 6.50 -1.33 -15.44
N VAL A 282 6.90 -2.39 -16.16
CA VAL A 282 7.87 -2.27 -17.25
C VAL A 282 7.28 -1.57 -18.45
N PHE A 283 7.80 -0.37 -18.76
CA PHE A 283 7.42 0.49 -19.89
C PHE A 283 5.95 0.89 -19.92
N ARG A 284 5.31 0.99 -18.75
CA ARG A 284 3.92 1.47 -18.59
C ARG A 284 3.70 2.04 -17.18
N PRO A 285 2.68 2.88 -16.99
CA PRO A 285 2.25 3.28 -15.65
C PRO A 285 1.93 2.05 -14.80
N TYR A 286 2.37 2.07 -13.55
CA TYR A 286 2.19 0.96 -12.62
C TYR A 286 1.32 1.37 -11.45
N ASN A 287 0.19 0.66 -11.27
CA ASN A 287 -0.83 1.02 -10.30
C ASN A 287 -0.37 0.80 -8.85
N ILE A 288 0.29 -0.30 -8.58
CA ILE A 288 0.51 -0.84 -7.24
C ILE A 288 1.98 -0.90 -6.82
N ASP A 289 2.82 0.00 -7.30
CA ASP A 289 4.18 0.18 -6.76
C ASP A 289 4.12 0.69 -5.32
N ALA A 290 4.74 -0.02 -4.37
CA ALA A 290 4.71 0.34 -2.95
C ALA A 290 5.31 1.72 -2.67
N THR A 291 6.43 2.05 -3.29
CA THR A 291 7.15 3.31 -3.07
C THR A 291 6.33 4.52 -3.52
N VAL A 292 5.73 4.44 -4.71
CA VAL A 292 4.94 5.52 -5.30
C VAL A 292 3.62 5.71 -4.55
N ASN A 293 2.94 4.62 -4.20
CA ASN A 293 1.69 4.71 -3.44
C ASN A 293 1.92 5.19 -2.01
N SER A 294 3.01 4.79 -1.35
CA SER A 294 3.41 5.39 -0.07
C SER A 294 3.65 6.90 -0.18
N ALA A 295 4.25 7.36 -1.27
CA ALA A 295 4.38 8.80 -1.53
C ALA A 295 3.01 9.48 -1.60
N TYR A 296 1.99 8.84 -2.19
CA TYR A 296 0.63 9.39 -2.27
C TYR A 296 -0.09 9.40 -0.93
N VAL A 297 0.09 8.38 -0.10
CA VAL A 297 -0.37 8.38 1.31
C VAL A 297 0.24 9.57 2.06
N VAL A 298 1.56 9.79 1.93
CA VAL A 298 2.27 10.90 2.58
C VAL A 298 1.82 12.26 2.04
N ILE A 299 1.59 12.39 0.74
CA ILE A 299 1.02 13.61 0.13
C ILE A 299 -0.36 13.87 0.72
N GLY A 300 -1.23 12.87 0.81
CA GLY A 300 -2.55 12.99 1.43
C GLY A 300 -2.48 13.49 2.87
N LEU A 301 -1.63 12.90 3.69
CA LEU A 301 -1.44 13.29 5.10
C LEU A 301 -0.88 14.71 5.25
N LEU A 302 0.20 15.04 4.55
CA LEU A 302 0.89 16.34 4.68
C LEU A 302 0.00 17.50 4.19
N TYR A 303 -0.57 17.37 3.00
CA TYR A 303 -1.38 18.43 2.42
C TYR A 303 -2.84 18.46 2.93
N GLY A 304 -3.30 17.35 3.50
CA GLY A 304 -4.55 17.30 4.26
C GLY A 304 -4.50 18.15 5.52
N GLY A 305 -3.32 18.25 6.16
CA GLY A 305 -3.09 19.14 7.29
C GLY A 305 -3.96 18.85 8.52
N GLY A 306 -4.40 17.61 8.70
CA GLY A 306 -5.28 17.17 9.80
C GLY A 306 -6.78 17.29 9.50
N ASP A 307 -7.18 17.79 8.33
CA ASP A 307 -8.56 17.70 7.85
C ASP A 307 -8.79 16.32 7.22
N PHE A 308 -9.75 15.57 7.77
CA PHE A 308 -10.01 14.19 7.37
C PHE A 308 -10.48 14.09 5.91
N GLY A 309 -11.44 14.92 5.52
CA GLY A 309 -11.97 14.92 4.17
C GLY A 309 -10.96 15.34 3.12
N LYS A 310 -10.16 16.37 3.43
CA LYS A 310 -9.10 16.85 2.55
C LYS A 310 -8.01 15.78 2.39
N THR A 311 -7.63 15.08 3.47
CA THR A 311 -6.67 13.99 3.45
C THR A 311 -7.13 12.86 2.53
N LEU A 312 -8.35 12.35 2.72
CA LEU A 312 -8.92 11.32 1.85
C LEU A 312 -8.97 11.76 0.39
N ASN A 313 -9.49 12.97 0.15
CA ASN A 313 -9.66 13.51 -1.20
C ASN A 313 -8.33 13.62 -1.94
N ILE A 314 -7.27 14.13 -1.30
CA ILE A 314 -5.95 14.27 -1.92
C ILE A 314 -5.32 12.90 -2.16
N ALA A 315 -5.34 11.99 -1.17
CA ALA A 315 -4.78 10.65 -1.31
C ALA A 315 -5.43 9.89 -2.49
N THR A 316 -6.77 9.91 -2.59
CA THR A 316 -7.51 9.33 -3.72
C THR A 316 -7.12 9.97 -5.03
N ARG A 317 -7.06 11.33 -5.10
CA ARG A 317 -6.81 12.06 -6.35
C ARG A 317 -5.37 11.96 -6.85
N CYS A 318 -4.46 11.44 -6.07
CA CYS A 318 -3.14 11.07 -6.57
C CYS A 318 -3.21 9.96 -7.63
N GLY A 319 -4.31 9.21 -7.72
CA GLY A 319 -4.48 8.11 -8.67
C GLY A 319 -3.74 6.85 -8.25
N ASN A 320 -3.39 6.02 -9.20
CA ASN A 320 -2.84 4.68 -9.00
C ASN A 320 -3.78 3.84 -8.13
N ASP A 321 -3.33 3.36 -7.01
CA ASP A 321 -4.09 2.60 -6.04
C ASP A 321 -5.00 3.54 -5.22
N ALA A 322 -6.05 4.00 -5.88
CA ALA A 322 -6.83 5.15 -5.46
C ALA A 322 -7.80 4.86 -4.30
N ASP A 323 -7.95 3.62 -3.88
CA ASP A 323 -8.73 3.16 -2.73
C ASP A 323 -7.82 2.82 -1.54
N CYS A 324 -6.70 2.12 -1.74
CA CYS A 324 -5.77 1.79 -0.67
C CYS A 324 -5.03 3.03 -0.12
N ASN A 325 -4.69 3.99 -0.99
CA ASN A 325 -4.02 5.21 -0.53
C ASN A 325 -4.86 6.03 0.47
N PRO A 326 -6.15 6.34 0.21
CA PRO A 326 -6.99 6.98 1.21
C PRO A 326 -7.38 6.06 2.38
N SER A 327 -7.38 4.72 2.21
CA SER A 327 -7.51 3.76 3.29
C SER A 327 -6.41 3.97 4.32
N SER A 328 -5.16 3.86 3.91
CA SER A 328 -3.98 4.05 4.77
C SER A 328 -3.93 5.47 5.38
N ALA A 329 -4.11 6.51 4.56
CA ALA A 329 -4.08 7.90 5.05
C ALA A 329 -5.23 8.19 6.03
N GLY A 330 -6.42 7.67 5.75
CA GLY A 330 -7.61 7.78 6.60
C GLY A 330 -7.45 7.03 7.92
N GLY A 331 -6.87 5.85 7.89
CA GLY A 331 -6.58 5.06 9.08
C GLY A 331 -5.58 5.74 10.01
N VAL A 332 -4.46 6.23 9.47
CA VAL A 332 -3.46 6.98 10.26
C VAL A 332 -4.09 8.24 10.87
N LEU A 333 -4.81 9.05 10.06
CA LEU A 333 -5.45 10.26 10.58
C LEU A 333 -6.60 9.94 11.54
N GLY A 334 -7.35 8.87 11.29
CA GLY A 334 -8.36 8.36 12.21
C GLY A 334 -7.79 7.98 13.57
N THR A 335 -6.60 7.38 13.61
CA THR A 335 -5.86 7.08 14.85
C THR A 335 -5.40 8.36 15.57
N ILE A 336 -4.97 9.38 14.83
CA ILE A 336 -4.62 10.69 15.41
C ILE A 336 -5.84 11.32 16.09
N LEU A 337 -6.97 11.35 15.41
CA LEU A 337 -8.19 12.02 15.85
C LEU A 337 -8.93 11.25 16.96
N GLY A 338 -8.98 9.92 16.85
CA GLY A 338 -9.93 9.06 17.54
C GLY A 338 -11.28 8.99 16.83
N TYR A 339 -12.02 7.90 17.04
CA TYR A 339 -13.31 7.63 16.42
C TYR A 339 -14.36 8.72 16.70
N ASP A 340 -14.43 9.19 17.94
CA ASP A 340 -15.41 10.19 18.36
C ASP A 340 -15.26 11.51 17.58
N LYS A 341 -14.01 11.87 17.22
CA LYS A 341 -13.71 13.12 16.50
C LYS A 341 -13.68 12.98 14.99
N LEU A 342 -13.89 11.79 14.43
CA LEU A 342 -14.13 11.67 13.00
C LEU A 342 -15.35 12.51 12.61
N PRO A 343 -15.31 13.31 11.53
CA PRO A 343 -16.43 14.17 11.17
C PRO A 343 -17.68 13.36 10.86
N ALA A 344 -18.83 13.82 11.34
CA ALA A 344 -20.11 13.14 11.18
C ALA A 344 -20.48 12.85 9.72
N TYR A 345 -20.10 13.74 8.80
CA TYR A 345 -20.26 13.53 7.36
C TYR A 345 -19.58 12.25 6.86
N TRP A 346 -18.40 11.94 7.36
CA TRP A 346 -17.63 10.75 6.96
C TRP A 346 -18.08 9.48 7.71
N LYS A 347 -18.70 9.63 8.88
CA LYS A 347 -19.27 8.52 9.67
C LYS A 347 -20.69 8.14 9.28
N GLN A 348 -21.33 8.84 8.34
CA GLN A 348 -22.70 8.51 7.93
C GLN A 348 -22.76 7.07 7.39
N GLY A 349 -23.70 6.27 7.89
CA GLY A 349 -23.85 4.85 7.54
C GLY A 349 -22.80 3.90 8.17
N LEU A 350 -21.78 4.39 8.89
CA LEU A 350 -20.76 3.54 9.49
C LEU A 350 -21.33 2.64 10.60
N ALA A 351 -22.13 3.18 11.51
CA ALA A 351 -22.73 2.42 12.60
C ALA A 351 -23.59 1.23 12.12
N GLU A 352 -24.21 1.36 10.96
CA GLU A 352 -24.99 0.29 10.34
C GLU A 352 -24.12 -0.80 9.72
N ALA A 353 -22.88 -0.47 9.36
CA ALA A 353 -21.91 -1.36 8.75
C ALA A 353 -21.01 -2.08 9.79
N GLU A 354 -20.84 -1.51 10.99
CA GLU A 354 -19.89 -2.00 12.01
C GLU A 354 -20.15 -3.43 12.49
N ASN A 355 -21.35 -3.98 12.29
CA ASN A 355 -21.69 -5.37 12.62
C ASN A 355 -21.65 -6.32 11.42
N ILE A 356 -21.35 -5.84 10.22
CA ILE A 356 -21.22 -6.67 9.03
C ILE A 356 -19.81 -7.28 9.06
N ASP A 357 -19.73 -8.61 9.00
CA ASP A 357 -18.44 -9.28 8.88
C ASP A 357 -17.83 -8.99 7.49
N PHE A 358 -16.54 -8.67 7.47
CA PHE A 358 -15.83 -8.52 6.22
C PHE A 358 -15.81 -9.84 5.45
N LYS A 359 -15.92 -9.75 4.14
CA LYS A 359 -15.92 -10.91 3.26
C LYS A 359 -14.70 -11.79 3.55
N TYR A 360 -14.85 -13.09 3.47
CA TYR A 360 -13.81 -14.10 3.75
C TYR A 360 -13.33 -14.19 5.22
N THR A 361 -13.88 -13.44 6.14
CA THR A 361 -13.54 -13.45 7.56
C THR A 361 -14.77 -13.70 8.42
N THR A 362 -14.56 -13.89 9.72
CA THR A 362 -15.62 -13.94 10.74
C THR A 362 -15.63 -12.67 11.60
N THR A 363 -14.96 -11.62 11.15
CA THR A 363 -14.65 -10.42 11.91
C THR A 363 -15.26 -9.19 11.27
N SER A 364 -16.01 -8.43 12.07
CA SER A 364 -16.57 -7.11 11.74
C SER A 364 -15.76 -5.99 12.40
N LEU A 365 -16.07 -4.73 12.08
CA LEU A 365 -15.43 -3.58 12.73
C LEU A 365 -15.60 -3.63 14.25
N ASN A 366 -16.80 -3.89 14.78
CA ASN A 366 -17.01 -3.98 16.22
C ASN A 366 -16.19 -5.10 16.87
N LYS A 367 -16.00 -6.22 16.19
CA LYS A 367 -15.16 -7.31 16.68
C LYS A 367 -13.68 -6.90 16.67
N VAL A 368 -13.17 -6.34 15.57
CA VAL A 368 -11.75 -5.97 15.49
C VAL A 368 -11.39 -4.79 16.40
N TYR A 369 -12.31 -3.89 16.69
CA TYR A 369 -12.11 -2.86 17.71
C TYR A 369 -11.77 -3.46 19.08
N ALA A 370 -12.51 -4.50 19.47
CA ALA A 370 -12.29 -5.18 20.75
C ALA A 370 -11.01 -6.03 20.73
N ILE A 371 -10.78 -6.78 19.66
CA ILE A 371 -9.59 -7.62 19.48
C ILE A 371 -8.32 -6.76 19.45
N GLY A 372 -8.30 -5.71 18.63
CA GLY A 372 -7.16 -4.79 18.52
C GLY A 372 -6.84 -4.10 19.85
N PHE A 373 -7.87 -3.69 20.60
CA PHE A 373 -7.67 -3.15 21.95
C PHE A 373 -7.06 -4.17 22.93
N LYS A 374 -7.54 -5.40 22.92
CA LYS A 374 -6.98 -6.51 23.72
C LYS A 374 -5.50 -6.74 23.37
N HIS A 375 -5.19 -6.84 22.07
CA HIS A 375 -3.82 -7.02 21.60
C HIS A 375 -2.93 -5.83 21.96
N ALA A 376 -3.40 -4.60 21.86
CA ALA A 376 -2.66 -3.41 22.23
C ALA A 376 -2.29 -3.40 23.74
N LEU A 377 -3.24 -3.78 24.61
CA LEU A 377 -2.95 -3.88 26.05
C LEU A 377 -1.89 -4.94 26.35
N GLU A 378 -1.91 -6.06 25.62
CA GLU A 378 -0.91 -7.11 25.78
C GLU A 378 0.46 -6.68 25.25
N MET A 379 0.50 -6.05 24.08
CA MET A 379 1.73 -5.48 23.52
C MET A 379 2.36 -4.44 24.44
N VAL A 380 1.56 -3.57 25.07
CA VAL A 380 2.04 -2.62 26.06
C VAL A 380 2.72 -3.33 27.24
N ARG A 381 2.11 -4.39 27.79
CA ARG A 381 2.71 -5.15 28.90
C ARG A 381 4.01 -5.85 28.48
N ARG A 382 4.05 -6.48 27.33
CA ARG A 382 5.23 -7.19 26.78
C ARG A 382 6.41 -6.26 26.54
N ASN A 383 6.14 -4.99 26.23
CA ASN A 383 7.17 -3.99 25.93
C ASN A 383 7.50 -3.10 27.15
N GLY A 384 7.20 -3.56 28.36
CA GLY A 384 7.59 -2.91 29.61
C GLY A 384 6.73 -1.71 30.02
N GLY A 385 5.56 -1.54 29.39
CA GLY A 385 4.51 -0.63 29.84
C GLY A 385 3.66 -1.24 30.97
N LYS A 386 2.64 -0.50 31.42
CA LYS A 386 1.75 -0.90 32.52
C LYS A 386 0.28 -0.66 32.15
N VAL A 387 -0.58 -1.54 32.66
CA VAL A 387 -2.04 -1.42 32.55
C VAL A 387 -2.60 -1.54 33.97
N GLU A 388 -2.98 -0.41 34.56
CA GLU A 388 -3.41 -0.31 35.96
C GLU A 388 -4.74 0.45 36.05
N GLY A 389 -5.80 -0.21 36.53
CA GLY A 389 -7.15 0.36 36.53
C GLY A 389 -7.55 0.83 35.14
N GLU A 390 -7.92 2.10 35.00
CA GLU A 390 -8.30 2.73 33.72
C GLU A 390 -7.12 3.38 32.98
N GLN A 391 -5.89 3.25 33.50
CA GLN A 391 -4.71 3.86 32.92
C GLN A 391 -3.84 2.83 32.16
N VAL A 392 -3.32 3.26 31.02
CA VAL A 392 -2.37 2.52 30.20
C VAL A 392 -1.12 3.40 30.05
N THR A 393 -0.03 2.96 30.64
CA THR A 393 1.28 3.63 30.54
C THR A 393 2.13 2.88 29.53
N ILE A 394 2.36 3.51 28.40
CA ILE A 394 3.14 2.98 27.28
C ILE A 394 4.59 3.42 27.45
N LYS A 395 5.54 2.49 27.38
CA LYS A 395 6.96 2.80 27.24
C LYS A 395 7.24 3.06 25.76
N LEU A 396 7.49 4.33 25.44
CA LEU A 396 7.71 4.75 24.04
C LEU A 396 9.04 4.21 23.52
N GLN A 397 9.02 3.79 22.25
CA GLN A 397 10.20 3.34 21.52
C GLN A 397 10.67 4.44 20.56
N GLU A 398 11.98 4.57 20.40
CA GLU A 398 12.57 5.35 19.32
C GLU A 398 12.62 4.48 18.07
N PRO A 399 12.13 4.95 16.90
CA PRO A 399 12.18 4.17 15.68
C PRO A 399 13.62 3.80 15.30
N ALA A 400 13.82 2.52 14.96
CA ALA A 400 15.11 2.00 14.50
C ALA A 400 14.90 1.30 13.14
N PRO A 401 15.86 1.44 12.20
CA PRO A 401 15.72 0.87 10.88
C PRO A 401 15.74 -0.66 10.93
N VAL A 402 14.86 -1.28 10.11
CA VAL A 402 14.93 -2.71 9.81
C VAL A 402 16.17 -3.02 8.96
N PRO A 403 16.58 -4.29 8.81
CA PRO A 403 17.68 -4.66 7.91
C PRO A 403 17.45 -4.15 6.48
N PHE A 404 18.55 -3.83 5.81
CA PHE A 404 18.52 -3.42 4.40
C PHE A 404 18.28 -4.61 3.49
N GLU A 405 17.32 -4.46 2.60
CA GLU A 405 17.02 -5.37 1.50
C GLU A 405 16.89 -4.56 0.21
N GLU A 406 17.26 -5.15 -0.90
CA GLU A 406 17.13 -4.55 -2.22
C GLU A 406 16.69 -5.60 -3.23
N ASN A 407 15.53 -5.37 -3.86
CA ASN A 407 15.03 -6.22 -4.91
C ASN A 407 15.60 -5.82 -6.28
N PHE A 408 15.63 -6.75 -7.20
CA PHE A 408 16.09 -6.56 -8.58
C PHE A 408 17.49 -5.93 -8.71
N THR A 409 18.35 -6.13 -7.72
CA THR A 409 19.73 -5.59 -7.73
C THR A 409 20.43 -5.95 -9.03
N GLY A 410 20.85 -4.92 -9.79
CA GLY A 410 21.51 -5.10 -11.08
C GLY A 410 20.62 -5.69 -12.17
N HIS A 411 19.29 -5.68 -12.02
CA HIS A 411 18.34 -6.15 -13.02
C HIS A 411 17.47 -4.99 -13.51
N PHE A 412 17.78 -4.49 -14.69
CA PHE A 412 17.06 -3.38 -15.32
C PHE A 412 16.23 -3.89 -16.49
N PRO A 413 14.94 -3.56 -16.58
CA PRO A 413 14.14 -3.93 -17.74
C PRO A 413 14.63 -3.18 -18.98
N VAL A 414 14.92 -3.91 -20.06
CA VAL A 414 15.49 -3.35 -21.28
C VAL A 414 14.68 -3.64 -22.53
N SER A 415 13.81 -4.63 -22.48
CA SER A 415 12.97 -4.99 -23.63
C SER A 415 11.67 -5.66 -23.19
N LYS A 416 10.63 -5.46 -24.01
CA LYS A 416 9.35 -6.11 -23.89
C LYS A 416 8.92 -6.69 -25.23
N LEU A 417 8.63 -8.00 -25.24
CA LEU A 417 8.07 -8.69 -26.42
C LEU A 417 6.59 -8.89 -26.19
N THR A 418 5.76 -8.33 -27.06
CA THR A 418 4.30 -8.58 -27.05
C THR A 418 4.01 -9.80 -27.90
N ILE A 419 3.46 -10.86 -27.30
CA ILE A 419 3.18 -12.14 -27.96
C ILE A 419 1.70 -12.29 -28.30
N ASN A 420 0.81 -12.18 -27.31
CA ASN A 420 -0.64 -12.30 -27.43
C ASN A 420 -1.11 -13.52 -28.24
N LYS A 421 -0.58 -14.71 -27.90
CA LYS A 421 -0.88 -15.96 -28.64
C LYS A 421 -1.22 -17.09 -27.68
N PRO A 422 -2.11 -18.02 -28.08
CA PRO A 422 -2.29 -19.28 -27.37
C PRO A 422 -0.99 -20.09 -27.35
N LEU A 423 -0.68 -20.69 -26.21
CA LEU A 423 0.37 -21.71 -26.08
C LEU A 423 -0.29 -23.08 -26.20
N ALA A 424 -0.40 -23.59 -27.43
CA ALA A 424 -1.01 -24.90 -27.68
C ALA A 424 -0.07 -26.06 -27.32
N ASN A 425 1.19 -25.98 -27.76
CA ASN A 425 2.21 -27.01 -27.51
C ASN A 425 3.53 -26.42 -27.04
N GLU A 426 4.19 -25.65 -27.90
CA GLU A 426 5.52 -25.13 -27.66
C GLU A 426 5.65 -23.69 -28.18
N TYR A 427 6.44 -22.86 -27.43
CA TYR A 427 6.87 -21.54 -27.84
C TYR A 427 8.35 -21.37 -27.53
N ARG A 428 9.09 -20.70 -28.42
CA ARG A 428 10.51 -20.40 -28.25
C ARG A 428 10.76 -18.92 -28.48
N PHE A 429 11.69 -18.37 -27.71
CA PHE A 429 12.23 -17.04 -27.93
C PHE A 429 13.70 -16.98 -27.54
N GLU A 430 14.42 -16.03 -28.11
CA GLU A 430 15.80 -15.72 -27.78
C GLU A 430 15.89 -14.30 -27.28
N PHE A 431 16.83 -14.04 -26.40
CA PHE A 431 17.09 -12.69 -25.88
C PHE A 431 18.56 -12.53 -25.51
N ASP A 432 19.01 -11.27 -25.39
CA ASP A 432 20.31 -10.90 -24.84
C ASP A 432 20.06 -10.18 -23.50
N GLY A 433 20.57 -10.71 -22.40
CA GLY A 433 20.28 -10.19 -21.07
C GLY A 433 20.77 -11.07 -19.94
N ILE A 434 20.19 -10.86 -18.74
CA ILE A 434 20.52 -11.62 -17.51
C ILE A 434 19.25 -12.19 -16.83
N GLY A 435 18.10 -12.01 -17.42
CA GLY A 435 16.85 -12.53 -16.87
C GLY A 435 15.65 -12.22 -17.76
N PHE A 436 14.56 -12.94 -17.49
CA PHE A 436 13.28 -12.76 -18.17
C PHE A 436 12.10 -13.08 -17.25
N VAL A 437 10.94 -12.52 -17.59
CA VAL A 437 9.62 -12.91 -17.05
C VAL A 437 8.67 -13.10 -18.21
N VAL A 438 7.93 -14.19 -18.22
CA VAL A 438 6.85 -14.49 -19.19
C VAL A 438 5.53 -14.30 -18.50
N LYS A 439 4.75 -13.31 -18.94
CA LYS A 439 3.37 -13.11 -18.49
C LYS A 439 2.38 -13.80 -19.40
N GLY A 440 1.30 -14.25 -18.79
CA GLY A 440 0.19 -14.86 -19.50
C GLY A 440 -0.89 -15.33 -18.54
N GLU A 441 -1.81 -16.09 -19.02
CA GLU A 441 -2.91 -16.60 -18.21
C GLU A 441 -3.29 -18.02 -18.58
N THR A 442 -3.81 -18.75 -17.59
CA THR A 442 -4.53 -19.99 -17.78
C THR A 442 -6.01 -19.73 -17.49
N ALA A 443 -6.90 -20.34 -18.27
CA ALA A 443 -8.32 -20.13 -18.11
C ALA A 443 -9.09 -21.47 -18.14
N LYS A 444 -10.30 -21.43 -17.62
CA LYS A 444 -11.32 -22.48 -17.73
C LYS A 444 -12.68 -21.85 -17.95
N TRP A 445 -13.60 -22.58 -18.55
CA TRP A 445 -14.99 -22.17 -18.60
C TRP A 445 -15.66 -22.34 -17.23
N ALA A 446 -16.61 -21.49 -16.89
CA ALA A 446 -17.21 -21.45 -15.55
C ALA A 446 -17.77 -22.79 -15.04
N ALA A 447 -18.28 -23.63 -15.94
CA ALA A 447 -18.86 -24.94 -15.60
C ALA A 447 -17.83 -26.06 -15.49
N GLN A 448 -16.55 -25.82 -15.80
CA GLN A 448 -15.51 -26.83 -15.76
C GLN A 448 -14.88 -26.95 -14.37
N SER A 449 -14.42 -28.16 -14.03
CA SER A 449 -13.61 -28.42 -12.85
C SER A 449 -12.25 -27.71 -12.96
N ASP A 450 -11.59 -27.51 -11.84
CA ASP A 450 -10.22 -27.01 -11.83
C ASP A 450 -9.26 -27.99 -12.48
N TYR A 451 -8.27 -27.46 -13.17
CA TYR A 451 -7.24 -28.23 -13.87
C TYR A 451 -5.87 -27.62 -13.63
N VAL A 452 -4.84 -28.43 -13.68
CA VAL A 452 -3.46 -27.97 -13.55
C VAL A 452 -2.72 -28.25 -14.85
N LEU A 453 -2.42 -27.19 -15.60
CA LEU A 453 -1.53 -27.27 -16.76
C LEU A 453 -0.08 -27.46 -16.29
N LYS A 454 0.69 -28.22 -17.02
CA LYS A 454 2.12 -28.50 -16.73
C LYS A 454 2.98 -27.88 -17.81
N LEU A 455 3.74 -26.87 -17.43
CA LEU A 455 4.65 -26.15 -18.30
C LEU A 455 6.09 -26.57 -18.03
N GLU A 456 6.77 -27.13 -19.03
CA GLU A 456 8.20 -27.36 -19.04
C GLU A 456 8.90 -26.10 -19.54
N VAL A 457 9.80 -25.53 -18.73
CA VAL A 457 10.60 -24.36 -19.06
C VAL A 457 12.07 -24.78 -19.19
N SER A 458 12.64 -24.67 -20.39
CA SER A 458 14.05 -24.93 -20.65
C SER A 458 14.76 -23.62 -20.98
N VAL A 459 15.89 -23.37 -20.35
CA VAL A 459 16.75 -22.22 -20.62
C VAL A 459 18.11 -22.76 -21.09
N ASP A 460 18.51 -22.45 -22.30
CA ASP A 460 19.75 -22.95 -22.94
C ASP A 460 19.82 -24.48 -22.85
N GLN A 461 20.95 -25.00 -22.31
CA GLN A 461 21.16 -26.43 -22.11
C GLN A 461 20.93 -26.87 -20.65
N GLN A 462 20.32 -26.02 -19.82
CA GLN A 462 20.04 -26.38 -18.43
C GLN A 462 18.90 -27.42 -18.34
N ALA A 463 18.88 -28.15 -17.22
CA ALA A 463 17.80 -29.08 -16.95
C ALA A 463 16.44 -28.35 -16.94
N PRO A 464 15.41 -28.90 -17.63
CA PRO A 464 14.10 -28.28 -17.65
C PRO A 464 13.50 -28.15 -16.25
N GLN A 465 12.83 -27.03 -16.02
CA GLN A 465 12.00 -26.81 -14.82
C GLN A 465 10.54 -27.12 -15.15
N LEU A 466 9.89 -27.91 -14.31
CA LEU A 466 8.45 -28.11 -14.38
C LEU A 466 7.74 -27.05 -13.55
N VAL A 467 6.78 -26.37 -14.16
CA VAL A 467 5.91 -25.38 -13.54
C VAL A 467 4.46 -25.85 -13.62
N GLU A 468 3.79 -25.88 -12.48
CA GLU A 468 2.34 -26.13 -12.42
C GLU A 468 1.58 -24.83 -12.56
N LEU A 469 0.58 -24.81 -13.43
CA LEU A 469 -0.24 -23.64 -13.73
C LEU A 469 -1.71 -23.99 -13.47
N PRO A 470 -2.20 -23.78 -12.22
CA PRO A 470 -3.59 -24.02 -11.88
C PRO A 470 -4.52 -23.07 -12.64
N THR A 471 -5.71 -23.57 -13.02
CA THR A 471 -6.77 -22.76 -13.63
C THR A 471 -7.76 -22.21 -12.60
N ALA A 472 -7.71 -22.68 -11.36
CA ALA A 472 -8.53 -22.17 -10.27
C ALA A 472 -8.19 -20.71 -9.98
N PHE A 473 -9.20 -19.86 -9.93
CA PHE A 473 -9.01 -18.40 -9.76
C PHE A 473 -8.31 -18.04 -8.44
N THR A 474 -8.48 -18.86 -7.41
CA THR A 474 -7.85 -18.64 -6.10
C THR A 474 -6.39 -19.08 -6.02
N THR A 475 -5.91 -19.93 -6.94
CA THR A 475 -4.56 -20.51 -6.87
C THR A 475 -3.71 -20.28 -8.12
N ARG A 476 -4.29 -19.69 -9.18
CA ARG A 476 -3.59 -19.39 -10.44
C ARG A 476 -2.48 -18.35 -10.23
N ARG A 477 -1.63 -18.21 -11.23
CA ARG A 477 -0.66 -17.12 -11.33
C ARG A 477 -0.57 -16.60 -12.76
N TYR A 478 -0.18 -15.32 -12.91
CA TYR A 478 -0.04 -14.66 -14.22
C TYR A 478 1.39 -14.66 -14.75
N ASP A 479 2.38 -14.86 -13.88
CA ASP A 479 3.77 -15.04 -14.32
C ASP A 479 3.98 -16.52 -14.56
N LEU A 480 3.89 -16.92 -15.83
CA LEU A 480 3.95 -18.34 -16.22
C LEU A 480 5.35 -18.92 -15.99
N ALA A 481 6.38 -18.12 -16.26
CA ALA A 481 7.78 -18.52 -16.05
C ALA A 481 8.65 -17.28 -15.87
N TRP A 482 9.69 -17.40 -15.05
CA TRP A 482 10.74 -16.37 -14.95
C TRP A 482 12.07 -17.00 -14.54
N LYS A 483 13.13 -16.29 -14.84
CA LYS A 483 14.46 -16.59 -14.33
C LYS A 483 15.29 -15.33 -14.30
N TYR A 484 15.87 -15.07 -13.15
CA TYR A 484 16.81 -13.98 -12.92
C TYR A 484 18.24 -14.51 -12.75
N GLN A 485 19.22 -13.63 -12.71
CA GLN A 485 20.63 -13.94 -12.45
C GLN A 485 21.24 -14.93 -13.46
N LEU A 486 20.79 -14.90 -14.71
CA LEU A 486 21.46 -15.62 -15.78
C LEU A 486 22.81 -14.99 -16.09
N PRO A 487 23.78 -15.74 -16.57
CA PRO A 487 25.02 -15.16 -17.14
C PRO A 487 24.67 -14.12 -18.20
N LYS A 488 25.44 -13.04 -18.27
CA LYS A 488 25.22 -12.03 -19.31
C LYS A 488 25.48 -12.60 -20.70
N GLY A 489 24.52 -12.46 -21.61
CA GLY A 489 24.66 -12.90 -22.98
C GLY A 489 23.34 -13.32 -23.63
N LYS A 490 23.49 -14.05 -24.75
CA LYS A 490 22.34 -14.58 -25.49
C LYS A 490 21.86 -15.86 -24.86
N HIS A 491 20.53 -15.93 -24.70
CA HIS A 491 19.82 -17.07 -24.14
C HIS A 491 18.69 -17.52 -25.07
N SER A 492 18.42 -18.83 -25.06
CA SER A 492 17.28 -19.44 -25.72
C SER A 492 16.35 -20.03 -24.68
N VAL A 493 15.07 -19.66 -24.73
CA VAL A 493 14.04 -20.18 -23.84
C VAL A 493 13.02 -20.98 -24.63
N LYS A 494 12.71 -22.16 -24.12
CA LYS A 494 11.64 -23.02 -24.65
C LYS A 494 10.59 -23.23 -23.57
N LEU A 495 9.33 -22.95 -23.91
CA LEU A 495 8.14 -23.20 -23.11
C LEU A 495 7.36 -24.32 -23.79
N LYS A 496 7.09 -25.44 -23.08
CA LYS A 496 6.36 -26.58 -23.65
C LYS A 496 5.26 -27.03 -22.69
N LEU A 497 4.00 -26.99 -23.15
CA LEU A 497 2.88 -27.60 -22.41
C LEU A 497 2.92 -29.12 -22.57
N LEU A 498 2.98 -29.84 -21.45
CA LEU A 498 3.04 -31.29 -21.42
C LEU A 498 1.65 -31.93 -21.50
N ASN A 499 0.62 -31.24 -21.06
CA ASN A 499 -0.75 -31.71 -20.98
C ASN A 499 -1.73 -30.64 -21.52
N SER A 500 -1.44 -30.11 -22.70
CA SER A 500 -2.30 -29.11 -23.36
C SER A 500 -3.73 -29.65 -23.56
N SER A 501 -4.72 -28.78 -23.43
CA SER A 501 -6.13 -29.11 -23.61
C SER A 501 -6.85 -27.92 -24.25
N SER A 502 -7.75 -28.20 -25.21
CA SER A 502 -8.62 -27.17 -25.80
C SER A 502 -9.57 -26.56 -24.77
N ASP A 503 -9.91 -27.32 -23.73
CA ASP A 503 -10.85 -26.90 -22.69
C ASP A 503 -10.22 -25.98 -21.65
N TYR A 504 -8.88 -26.01 -21.52
CA TYR A 504 -8.10 -25.22 -20.55
C TYR A 504 -7.01 -24.43 -21.29
N PRO A 505 -7.38 -23.31 -21.92
CA PRO A 505 -6.43 -22.53 -22.71
C PRO A 505 -5.35 -21.91 -21.83
N CYS A 506 -4.13 -21.89 -22.35
CA CYS A 506 -3.01 -21.11 -21.85
C CYS A 506 -2.64 -20.06 -22.90
N LYS A 507 -2.54 -18.80 -22.49
CA LYS A 507 -2.19 -17.68 -23.36
C LYS A 507 -0.88 -17.07 -22.91
N LEU A 508 0.04 -16.87 -23.85
CA LEU A 508 1.22 -16.03 -23.65
C LEU A 508 0.87 -14.59 -24.00
N GLU A 509 1.22 -13.65 -23.14
CA GLU A 509 0.90 -12.23 -23.36
C GLU A 509 2.16 -11.43 -23.67
N GLU A 510 3.09 -11.38 -22.76
CA GLU A 510 4.30 -10.56 -22.86
C GLU A 510 5.52 -11.31 -22.30
N VAL A 511 6.69 -10.94 -22.78
CA VAL A 511 7.98 -11.32 -22.17
C VAL A 511 8.75 -10.06 -21.87
N PHE A 512 9.21 -9.93 -20.63
CA PHE A 512 10.09 -8.86 -20.17
C PHE A 512 11.51 -9.38 -20.08
N ILE A 513 12.47 -8.59 -20.56
CA ILE A 513 13.89 -8.93 -20.58
C ILE A 513 14.64 -7.94 -19.69
N TYR A 514 15.53 -8.48 -18.87
CA TYR A 514 16.36 -7.72 -17.93
C TYR A 514 17.84 -7.79 -18.30
N SER A 515 18.53 -6.68 -18.10
CA SER A 515 19.98 -6.55 -18.31
C SER A 515 20.67 -6.03 -17.04
N ASP A 516 21.99 -6.18 -17.00
CA ASP A 516 22.85 -5.65 -15.92
C ASP A 516 23.04 -4.13 -15.96
N LYS A 517 22.48 -3.46 -16.98
CA LYS A 517 22.55 -2.01 -17.15
C LYS A 517 21.20 -1.47 -17.61
N PRO A 518 20.80 -0.30 -17.12
CA PRO A 518 19.60 0.37 -17.61
C PRO A 518 19.74 0.76 -19.09
N LEU A 519 18.63 1.00 -19.76
CA LEU A 519 18.62 1.61 -21.08
C LEU A 519 19.32 2.96 -21.00
N ALA A 520 20.20 3.24 -21.98
CA ALA A 520 20.85 4.54 -22.07
C ALA A 520 19.78 5.63 -22.21
N GLN A 521 19.80 6.60 -21.29
CA GLN A 521 18.93 7.77 -21.43
C GLN A 521 19.31 8.50 -22.71
N VAL A 522 18.35 8.65 -23.62
CA VAL A 522 18.55 9.45 -24.82
C VAL A 522 18.71 10.91 -24.36
N ALA A 523 19.93 11.43 -24.48
CA ALA A 523 20.15 12.85 -24.22
C ALA A 523 19.25 13.65 -25.19
N VAL A 524 18.21 14.25 -24.67
CA VAL A 524 17.41 15.23 -25.42
C VAL A 524 18.34 16.43 -25.65
N LYS A 525 18.80 16.59 -26.89
CA LYS A 525 19.62 17.76 -27.32
C LYS A 525 18.74 18.99 -27.44
#